data_b70988ba45beab74c63aae8cb8b9cb57
#
_entry.id   b70988ba45beab74c63aae8cb8b9cb57
#
_cell.length_a   1.000
_cell.length_b   1.000
_cell.length_c   1.000
_cell.angle_alpha   90.00
_cell.angle_beta   90.00
_cell.angle_gamma   90.00
#
_symmetry.space_group_name_H-M   'P 1'
#
loop_
_entity.id
_entity.type
_entity.pdbx_description
1 polymer ?
#
loop_
_entity_poly.entity_id
_entity_poly.type
_entity_poly.pdbx_seq_one_letter_code
_entity_poly.pdbx_strand_id
1 'polypeptide(L)'
;EYYEDGEYVRSGTLLKELVSIYRGTNRADKVYYYYAKSMIGQKDYLMAGHFFKSLIKEYPMSDFAEESYFMDGYCSYLMSPKARLDQNVTKEAIDALQLYVNLYPFNDRVDEANRLIDELNDKLVYKAYLSAKLYYDFENYKASVIALTNCLNKFPDSKYREELKFMLLESKYMLAIGSVYDKKQERLSSALDEYFAFVDEFPESKHIKDAEKYHKVTSQLLNYKEETNIN
;
A
#
# COMPACT_ATOMS: atom_id res chain seq x y z
N GLU A 1 -28.36 -11.97 24.45
CA GLU A 1 -28.76 -13.37 24.30
C GLU A 1 -28.50 -13.86 22.89
N TYR A 2 -29.32 -13.60 21.86
CA TYR A 2 -29.10 -14.10 20.48
C TYR A 2 -27.71 -13.78 19.91
N TYR A 3 -27.14 -12.61 20.21
CA TYR A 3 -25.80 -12.25 19.79
C TYR A 3 -24.75 -13.12 20.50
N GLU A 4 -24.90 -13.34 21.80
CA GLU A 4 -24.01 -14.15 22.63
C GLU A 4 -24.09 -15.63 22.27
N ASP A 5 -25.25 -16.09 21.82
CA ASP A 5 -25.52 -17.46 21.35
C ASP A 5 -25.01 -17.70 19.91
N GLY A 6 -24.43 -16.66 19.25
CA GLY A 6 -23.92 -16.74 17.89
C GLY A 6 -25.00 -16.70 16.80
N GLU A 7 -26.27 -16.45 17.18
CA GLU A 7 -27.40 -16.33 16.24
C GLU A 7 -27.44 -14.92 15.57
N TYR A 8 -26.36 -14.57 14.88
CA TYR A 8 -26.16 -13.21 14.35
C TYR A 8 -27.24 -12.73 13.39
N VAL A 9 -27.87 -13.62 12.63
CA VAL A 9 -28.97 -13.26 11.71
C VAL A 9 -30.20 -12.84 12.49
N ARG A 10 -30.59 -13.60 13.54
CA ARG A 10 -31.71 -13.24 14.39
C ARG A 10 -31.45 -11.97 15.18
N SER A 11 -30.26 -11.88 15.79
CA SER A 11 -29.82 -10.67 16.49
C SER A 11 -29.89 -9.45 15.59
N GLY A 12 -29.32 -9.53 14.38
CA GLY A 12 -29.33 -8.45 13.41
C GLY A 12 -30.76 -8.03 12.99
N THR A 13 -31.66 -8.99 12.76
CA THR A 13 -33.05 -8.69 12.38
C THR A 13 -33.78 -7.90 13.47
N LEU A 14 -33.69 -8.35 14.72
CA LEU A 14 -34.34 -7.68 15.85
C LEU A 14 -33.71 -6.31 16.15
N LEU A 15 -32.37 -6.21 16.09
CA LEU A 15 -31.68 -4.96 16.34
C LEU A 15 -31.94 -3.92 15.24
N LYS A 16 -32.14 -4.34 14.00
CA LYS A 16 -32.53 -3.45 12.89
C LYS A 16 -33.85 -2.70 13.18
N GLU A 17 -34.81 -3.38 13.73
CA GLU A 17 -36.09 -2.74 14.13
C GLU A 17 -35.85 -1.75 15.29
N LEU A 18 -35.03 -2.14 16.26
CA LEU A 18 -34.68 -1.29 17.40
C LEU A 18 -33.87 -0.04 17.03
N VAL A 19 -33.03 -0.09 15.98
CA VAL A 19 -32.34 1.09 15.45
C VAL A 19 -33.30 2.23 15.16
N SER A 20 -34.43 1.94 14.51
CA SER A 20 -35.42 2.96 14.16
C SER A 20 -36.19 3.47 15.41
N ILE A 21 -36.45 2.60 16.37
CA ILE A 21 -37.23 2.93 17.58
C ILE A 21 -36.40 3.77 18.57
N TYR A 22 -35.10 3.42 18.74
CA TYR A 22 -34.26 4.05 19.75
C TYR A 22 -33.43 5.22 19.23
N ARG A 23 -33.53 5.55 17.94
CA ARG A 23 -32.75 6.66 17.36
C ARG A 23 -32.99 7.97 18.12
N GLY A 24 -31.89 8.62 18.50
CA GLY A 24 -31.91 9.87 19.29
C GLY A 24 -32.21 9.68 20.79
N THR A 25 -32.29 8.45 21.27
CA THR A 25 -32.42 8.16 22.71
C THR A 25 -31.06 7.83 23.32
N ASN A 26 -30.99 7.81 24.66
CA ASN A 26 -29.80 7.42 25.42
C ASN A 26 -29.48 5.89 25.38
N ARG A 27 -30.20 5.11 24.57
CA ARG A 27 -29.97 3.67 24.34
C ARG A 27 -29.59 3.35 22.90
N ALA A 28 -29.56 4.35 22.04
CA ALA A 28 -29.30 4.16 20.63
C ALA A 28 -27.86 3.69 20.36
N ASP A 29 -26.89 4.19 21.13
CA ASP A 29 -25.49 3.81 21.05
C ASP A 29 -25.31 2.30 21.26
N LYS A 30 -25.93 1.75 22.30
CA LYS A 30 -25.91 0.31 22.59
C LYS A 30 -26.56 -0.52 21.48
N VAL A 31 -27.65 -0.03 20.90
CA VAL A 31 -28.34 -0.71 19.78
C VAL A 31 -27.47 -0.68 18.54
N TYR A 32 -26.86 0.47 18.21
CA TYR A 32 -25.93 0.59 17.07
C TYR A 32 -24.74 -0.34 17.20
N TYR A 33 -24.12 -0.39 18.38
CA TYR A 33 -22.98 -1.23 18.67
C TYR A 33 -23.30 -2.72 18.45
N TYR A 34 -24.34 -3.25 19.11
CA TYR A 34 -24.69 -4.67 18.98
C TYR A 34 -25.22 -5.03 17.58
N TYR A 35 -25.88 -4.08 16.90
CA TYR A 35 -26.25 -4.28 15.52
C TYR A 35 -25.01 -4.40 14.61
N ALA A 36 -24.06 -3.50 14.73
CA ALA A 36 -22.81 -3.55 14.00
C ALA A 36 -22.02 -4.87 14.29
N LYS A 37 -21.94 -5.28 15.55
CA LYS A 37 -21.32 -6.56 15.95
C LYS A 37 -22.04 -7.76 15.33
N SER A 38 -23.39 -7.71 15.23
CA SER A 38 -24.17 -8.77 14.59
C SER A 38 -23.91 -8.80 13.07
N MET A 39 -23.69 -7.65 12.42
CA MET A 39 -23.31 -7.59 11.01
C MET A 39 -21.92 -8.18 10.77
N ILE A 40 -20.95 -7.98 11.68
CA ILE A 40 -19.66 -8.65 11.60
C ILE A 40 -19.82 -10.17 11.64
N GLY A 41 -20.64 -10.70 12.55
CA GLY A 41 -20.93 -12.13 12.64
C GLY A 41 -21.54 -12.70 11.36
N GLN A 42 -22.29 -11.88 10.61
CA GLN A 42 -22.83 -12.20 9.29
C GLN A 42 -21.85 -11.95 8.14
N LYS A 43 -20.65 -11.41 8.42
CA LYS A 43 -19.62 -10.98 7.45
C LYS A 43 -20.08 -9.82 6.56
N ASP A 44 -21.08 -9.08 6.98
CA ASP A 44 -21.50 -7.81 6.33
C ASP A 44 -20.68 -6.66 6.92
N TYR A 45 -19.40 -6.59 6.51
CA TYR A 45 -18.45 -5.61 7.03
C TYR A 45 -18.78 -4.18 6.61
N LEU A 46 -19.45 -4.02 5.45
CA LEU A 46 -19.87 -2.70 4.97
C LEU A 46 -20.92 -2.10 5.90
N MET A 47 -21.96 -2.88 6.24
CA MET A 47 -23.02 -2.44 7.14
C MET A 47 -22.48 -2.27 8.57
N ALA A 48 -21.60 -3.16 9.02
CA ALA A 48 -20.96 -3.06 10.33
C ALA A 48 -20.17 -1.75 10.47
N GLY A 49 -19.28 -1.44 9.53
CA GLY A 49 -18.49 -0.20 9.51
C GLY A 49 -19.38 1.04 9.47
N HIS A 50 -20.45 1.02 8.68
CA HIS A 50 -21.43 2.13 8.64
C HIS A 50 -22.02 2.42 10.03
N PHE A 51 -22.41 1.39 10.79
CA PHE A 51 -23.02 1.59 12.11
C PHE A 51 -22.00 1.95 13.19
N PHE A 52 -20.77 1.44 13.15
CA PHE A 52 -19.71 1.91 14.03
C PHE A 52 -19.39 3.39 13.76
N LYS A 53 -19.26 3.78 12.50
CA LYS A 53 -19.03 5.18 12.11
C LYS A 53 -20.19 6.09 12.53
N SER A 54 -21.44 5.63 12.43
CA SER A 54 -22.60 6.36 12.91
C SER A 54 -22.61 6.51 14.43
N LEU A 55 -22.24 5.47 15.18
CA LEU A 55 -22.08 5.52 16.63
C LEU A 55 -21.06 6.56 17.05
N ILE A 56 -19.85 6.52 16.50
CA ILE A 56 -18.79 7.48 16.77
C ILE A 56 -19.24 8.92 16.52
N LYS A 57 -19.97 9.13 15.42
CA LYS A 57 -20.42 10.46 15.00
C LYS A 57 -21.56 11.00 15.86
N GLU A 58 -22.55 10.16 16.18
CA GLU A 58 -23.78 10.55 16.86
C GLU A 58 -23.65 10.46 18.38
N TYR A 59 -22.81 9.57 18.88
CA TYR A 59 -22.63 9.27 20.31
C TYR A 59 -21.13 9.21 20.71
N PRO A 60 -20.36 10.28 20.52
CA PRO A 60 -18.91 10.26 20.74
C PRO A 60 -18.49 10.03 22.19
N MET A 61 -19.40 10.24 23.15
CA MET A 61 -19.18 10.02 24.59
C MET A 61 -19.74 8.67 25.09
N SER A 62 -20.14 7.79 24.18
CA SER A 62 -20.61 6.45 24.52
C SER A 62 -19.46 5.57 25.03
N ASP A 63 -19.75 4.70 26.00
CA ASP A 63 -18.81 3.67 26.48
C ASP A 63 -18.36 2.71 25.37
N PHE A 64 -19.10 2.67 24.24
CA PHE A 64 -18.78 1.88 23.06
C PHE A 64 -17.98 2.64 22.00
N ALA A 65 -17.72 3.94 22.21
CA ALA A 65 -17.07 4.77 21.19
C ALA A 65 -15.64 4.30 20.88
N GLU A 66 -14.84 4.04 21.91
CA GLU A 66 -13.45 3.58 21.78
C GLU A 66 -13.35 2.28 20.94
N GLU A 67 -14.12 1.25 21.28
CA GLU A 67 -14.14 0.01 20.50
C GLU A 67 -14.67 0.24 19.09
N SER A 68 -15.64 1.14 18.92
CA SER A 68 -16.21 1.46 17.61
C SER A 68 -15.21 2.14 16.67
N TYR A 69 -14.30 2.98 17.17
CA TYR A 69 -13.21 3.54 16.39
C TYR A 69 -12.29 2.45 15.83
N PHE A 70 -11.89 1.49 16.65
CA PHE A 70 -11.10 0.36 16.20
C PHE A 70 -11.87 -0.49 15.17
N MET A 71 -13.14 -0.80 15.47
CA MET A 71 -13.97 -1.68 14.63
C MET A 71 -14.34 -1.08 13.28
N ASP A 72 -14.46 0.24 13.15
CA ASP A 72 -14.62 0.92 11.85
C ASP A 72 -13.40 0.68 10.95
N GLY A 73 -12.19 0.88 11.49
CA GLY A 73 -10.95 0.57 10.79
C GLY A 73 -10.80 -0.93 10.46
N TYR A 74 -11.16 -1.79 11.39
CA TYR A 74 -11.11 -3.24 11.22
C TYR A 74 -12.08 -3.75 10.15
N CYS A 75 -13.30 -3.23 10.08
CA CYS A 75 -14.24 -3.54 9.00
C CYS A 75 -13.67 -3.15 7.64
N SER A 76 -13.08 -1.97 7.53
CA SER A 76 -12.43 -1.50 6.31
C SER A 76 -11.20 -2.35 5.95
N TYR A 77 -10.42 -2.83 6.95
CA TYR A 77 -9.32 -3.78 6.75
C TYR A 77 -9.84 -5.09 6.14
N LEU A 78 -10.92 -5.66 6.67
CA LEU A 78 -11.53 -6.91 6.16
C LEU A 78 -12.09 -6.76 4.74
N MET A 79 -12.53 -5.56 4.36
CA MET A 79 -12.98 -5.24 3.00
C MET A 79 -11.86 -4.87 2.04
N SER A 80 -10.62 -4.66 2.54
CA SER A 80 -9.47 -4.25 1.73
C SER A 80 -9.18 -5.30 0.64
N PRO A 81 -9.23 -4.93 -0.65
CA PRO A 81 -9.12 -5.87 -1.75
C PRO A 81 -7.67 -6.34 -1.98
N LYS A 82 -7.49 -7.29 -2.92
CA LYS A 82 -6.15 -7.71 -3.37
C LYS A 82 -5.39 -6.52 -3.96
N ALA A 83 -4.05 -6.51 -3.82
CA ALA A 83 -3.17 -5.41 -4.20
C ALA A 83 -3.35 -4.90 -5.65
N ARG A 84 -3.71 -5.77 -6.60
CA ARG A 84 -3.93 -5.40 -8.02
C ARG A 84 -5.19 -4.56 -8.27
N LEU A 85 -6.15 -4.60 -7.35
CA LEU A 85 -7.42 -3.87 -7.45
C LEU A 85 -7.28 -2.44 -6.92
N ASP A 86 -8.36 -1.66 -6.99
CA ASP A 86 -8.41 -0.32 -6.37
C ASP A 86 -8.14 -0.42 -4.86
N GLN A 87 -7.41 0.55 -4.32
CA GLN A 87 -6.97 0.54 -2.92
C GLN A 87 -7.57 1.70 -2.09
N ASN A 88 -8.71 2.25 -2.49
CA ASN A 88 -9.34 3.33 -1.72
C ASN A 88 -9.77 2.82 -0.34
N VAL A 89 -10.42 1.65 -0.28
CA VAL A 89 -10.82 1.02 0.99
C VAL A 89 -9.60 0.69 1.88
N THR A 90 -8.47 0.29 1.28
CA THR A 90 -7.22 0.05 2.01
C THR A 90 -6.70 1.33 2.69
N LYS A 91 -6.77 2.46 1.99
CA LYS A 91 -6.36 3.76 2.56
C LYS A 91 -7.32 4.22 3.64
N GLU A 92 -8.63 4.08 3.41
CA GLU A 92 -9.66 4.36 4.42
C GLU A 92 -9.44 3.54 5.70
N ALA A 93 -9.04 2.26 5.56
CA ALA A 93 -8.72 1.41 6.70
C ALA A 93 -7.49 1.93 7.47
N ILE A 94 -6.42 2.32 6.75
CA ILE A 94 -5.22 2.90 7.38
C ILE A 94 -5.58 4.17 8.13
N ASP A 95 -6.33 5.08 7.50
CA ASP A 95 -6.71 6.37 8.10
C ASP A 95 -7.57 6.16 9.36
N ALA A 96 -8.53 5.23 9.32
CA ALA A 96 -9.39 4.93 10.47
C ALA A 96 -8.62 4.28 11.63
N LEU A 97 -7.73 3.30 11.35
CA LEU A 97 -6.89 2.68 12.37
C LEU A 97 -5.87 3.66 12.95
N GLN A 98 -5.28 4.52 12.12
CA GLN A 98 -4.36 5.57 12.58
C GLN A 98 -5.08 6.59 13.49
N LEU A 99 -6.32 6.97 13.14
CA LEU A 99 -7.16 7.81 13.99
C LEU A 99 -7.40 7.16 15.36
N TYR A 100 -7.72 5.84 15.37
CA TYR A 100 -7.88 5.11 16.61
C TYR A 100 -6.61 5.14 17.49
N VAL A 101 -5.44 4.83 16.91
CA VAL A 101 -4.15 4.86 17.62
C VAL A 101 -3.86 6.25 18.19
N ASN A 102 -4.18 7.30 17.44
CA ASN A 102 -3.94 8.69 17.88
C ASN A 102 -4.88 9.11 19.03
N LEU A 103 -6.15 8.64 19.02
CA LEU A 103 -7.12 8.98 20.05
C LEU A 103 -6.93 8.16 21.33
N TYR A 104 -6.49 6.92 21.21
CA TYR A 104 -6.38 5.95 22.31
C TYR A 104 -4.99 5.32 22.41
N PRO A 105 -3.91 6.12 22.57
CA PRO A 105 -2.52 5.62 22.44
C PRO A 105 -2.10 4.63 23.53
N PHE A 106 -2.87 4.50 24.61
CA PHE A 106 -2.59 3.60 25.73
C PHE A 106 -3.54 2.37 25.79
N ASN A 107 -4.38 2.20 24.78
CA ASN A 107 -5.27 1.03 24.73
C ASN A 107 -4.51 -0.24 24.35
N ASP A 108 -4.90 -1.38 24.92
CA ASP A 108 -4.28 -2.70 24.70
C ASP A 108 -4.31 -3.16 23.24
N ARG A 109 -5.21 -2.59 22.41
CA ARG A 109 -5.32 -2.93 20.97
C ARG A 109 -4.49 -2.06 20.05
N VAL A 110 -3.67 -1.15 20.58
CA VAL A 110 -2.80 -0.30 19.76
C VAL A 110 -1.79 -1.12 18.96
N ASP A 111 -1.21 -2.16 19.56
CA ASP A 111 -0.27 -3.05 18.87
C ASP A 111 -0.96 -3.83 17.74
N GLU A 112 -2.20 -4.27 17.96
CA GLU A 112 -3.01 -4.90 16.92
C GLU A 112 -3.30 -3.93 15.77
N ALA A 113 -3.70 -2.69 16.07
CA ALA A 113 -3.98 -1.66 15.08
C ALA A 113 -2.74 -1.33 14.24
N ASN A 114 -1.58 -1.15 14.88
CA ASN A 114 -0.32 -0.91 14.18
C ASN A 114 0.06 -2.06 13.24
N ARG A 115 -0.06 -3.32 13.68
CA ARG A 115 0.18 -4.49 12.85
C ARG A 115 -0.74 -4.50 11.60
N LEU A 116 -2.03 -4.17 11.75
CA LEU A 116 -2.97 -4.08 10.63
C LEU A 116 -2.60 -2.95 9.67
N ILE A 117 -2.16 -1.80 10.18
CA ILE A 117 -1.67 -0.67 9.38
C ILE A 117 -0.45 -1.10 8.56
N ASP A 118 0.50 -1.82 9.16
CA ASP A 118 1.70 -2.30 8.48
C ASP A 118 1.35 -3.29 7.35
N GLU A 119 0.42 -4.23 7.58
CA GLU A 119 -0.06 -5.16 6.57
C GLU A 119 -0.73 -4.43 5.38
N LEU A 120 -1.50 -3.38 5.66
CA LEU A 120 -2.14 -2.55 4.63
C LEU A 120 -1.11 -1.71 3.85
N ASN A 121 -0.12 -1.14 4.53
CA ASN A 121 0.98 -0.42 3.90
C ASN A 121 1.81 -1.34 2.99
N ASP A 122 2.14 -2.55 3.45
CA ASP A 122 2.80 -3.58 2.65
C ASP A 122 2.02 -3.90 1.36
N LYS A 123 0.68 -3.94 1.45
CA LYS A 123 -0.19 -4.14 0.28
C LYS A 123 -0.10 -2.97 -0.71
N LEU A 124 -0.02 -1.72 -0.23
CA LEU A 124 0.16 -0.53 -1.08
C LEU A 124 1.55 -0.51 -1.74
N VAL A 125 2.59 -0.88 -1.00
CA VAL A 125 3.96 -1.06 -1.54
C VAL A 125 3.96 -2.10 -2.65
N TYR A 126 3.34 -3.26 -2.40
CA TYR A 126 3.25 -4.34 -3.38
C TYR A 126 2.49 -3.92 -4.64
N LYS A 127 1.41 -3.15 -4.50
CA LYS A 127 0.71 -2.57 -5.66
C LYS A 127 1.62 -1.67 -6.50
N ALA A 128 2.37 -0.78 -5.84
CA ALA A 128 3.29 0.13 -6.53
C ALA A 128 4.40 -0.65 -7.26
N TYR A 129 4.98 -1.65 -6.60
CA TYR A 129 5.93 -2.57 -7.21
C TYR A 129 5.36 -3.25 -8.46
N LEU A 130 4.17 -3.86 -8.36
CA LEU A 130 3.53 -4.52 -9.50
C LEU A 130 3.25 -3.56 -10.66
N SER A 131 2.85 -2.32 -10.36
CA SER A 131 2.57 -1.30 -11.37
C SER A 131 3.84 -0.83 -12.07
N ALA A 132 4.95 -0.68 -11.33
CA ALA A 132 6.23 -0.31 -11.91
C ALA A 132 6.82 -1.45 -12.75
N LYS A 133 6.78 -2.67 -12.23
CA LYS A 133 7.23 -3.88 -12.91
C LYS A 133 6.49 -4.13 -14.22
N LEU A 134 5.22 -3.79 -14.31
CA LEU A 134 4.42 -3.99 -15.53
C LEU A 134 5.05 -3.32 -16.75
N TYR A 135 5.52 -2.06 -16.62
CA TYR A 135 6.18 -1.34 -17.72
C TYR A 135 7.52 -1.97 -18.09
N TYR A 136 8.25 -2.52 -17.13
CA TYR A 136 9.48 -3.27 -17.35
C TYR A 136 9.19 -4.57 -18.11
N ASP A 137 8.20 -5.36 -17.69
CA ASP A 137 7.82 -6.64 -18.33
C ASP A 137 7.33 -6.44 -19.77
N PHE A 138 6.76 -5.27 -20.09
CA PHE A 138 6.38 -4.89 -21.47
C PHE A 138 7.52 -4.25 -22.27
N GLU A 139 8.74 -4.22 -21.75
CA GLU A 139 9.92 -3.61 -22.37
C GLU A 139 9.71 -2.14 -22.77
N ASN A 140 8.74 -1.46 -22.16
CA ASN A 140 8.53 -0.01 -22.34
C ASN A 140 9.50 0.74 -21.43
N TYR A 141 10.79 0.70 -21.79
CA TYR A 141 11.88 1.18 -20.94
C TYR A 141 11.75 2.66 -20.56
N LYS A 142 11.17 3.49 -21.43
CA LYS A 142 10.94 4.90 -21.11
C LYS A 142 9.93 5.06 -19.99
N ALA A 143 8.80 4.37 -20.05
CA ALA A 143 7.78 4.38 -19.00
C ALA A 143 8.27 3.64 -17.74
N SER A 144 9.03 2.55 -17.93
CA SER A 144 9.63 1.76 -16.85
C SER A 144 10.54 2.61 -15.97
N VAL A 145 11.48 3.38 -16.56
CA VAL A 145 12.37 4.29 -15.81
C VAL A 145 11.55 5.25 -14.93
N ILE A 146 10.50 5.86 -15.47
CA ILE A 146 9.66 6.81 -14.72
C ILE A 146 8.92 6.09 -13.58
N ALA A 147 8.30 4.96 -13.88
CA ALA A 147 7.49 4.22 -12.90
C ALA A 147 8.34 3.65 -11.77
N LEU A 148 9.51 3.08 -12.09
CA LEU A 148 10.44 2.51 -11.11
C LEU A 148 11.03 3.62 -10.22
N THR A 149 11.45 4.75 -10.80
CA THR A 149 11.94 5.91 -10.03
C THR A 149 10.87 6.44 -9.08
N ASN A 150 9.62 6.58 -9.56
CA ASN A 150 8.51 7.03 -8.70
C ASN A 150 8.22 6.03 -7.57
N CYS A 151 8.30 4.72 -7.85
CA CYS A 151 8.10 3.68 -6.83
C CYS A 151 9.19 3.74 -5.76
N LEU A 152 10.47 3.84 -6.15
CA LEU A 152 11.62 3.95 -5.25
C LEU A 152 11.55 5.21 -4.38
N ASN A 153 11.15 6.35 -4.96
CA ASN A 153 11.01 7.60 -4.21
C ASN A 153 9.86 7.56 -3.21
N LYS A 154 8.76 6.90 -3.56
CA LYS A 154 7.57 6.80 -2.71
C LYS A 154 7.75 5.80 -1.56
N PHE A 155 8.50 4.73 -1.79
CA PHE A 155 8.72 3.64 -0.85
C PHE A 155 10.20 3.29 -0.76
N PRO A 156 11.02 4.18 -0.17
CA PRO A 156 12.49 4.02 -0.13
C PRO A 156 12.92 2.76 0.62
N ASP A 157 12.19 2.38 1.69
CA ASP A 157 12.51 1.21 2.53
C ASP A 157 11.78 -0.07 2.10
N SER A 158 11.32 -0.12 0.84
CA SER A 158 10.60 -1.27 0.30
C SER A 158 11.46 -2.54 0.30
N LYS A 159 10.89 -3.66 0.72
CA LYS A 159 11.53 -4.99 0.58
C LYS A 159 11.80 -5.40 -0.88
N TYR A 160 11.25 -4.67 -1.84
CA TYR A 160 11.48 -4.86 -3.28
C TYR A 160 12.57 -3.92 -3.83
N ARG A 161 13.26 -3.15 -2.96
CA ARG A 161 14.17 -2.08 -3.37
C ARG A 161 15.31 -2.59 -4.26
N GLU A 162 15.95 -3.71 -3.90
CA GLU A 162 17.01 -4.32 -4.70
C GLU A 162 16.54 -4.67 -6.12
N GLU A 163 15.38 -5.34 -6.23
CA GLU A 163 14.81 -5.73 -7.53
C GLU A 163 14.38 -4.50 -8.35
N LEU A 164 13.76 -3.49 -7.71
CA LEU A 164 13.39 -2.24 -8.36
C LEU A 164 14.61 -1.47 -8.90
N LYS A 165 15.69 -1.41 -8.11
CA LYS A 165 16.94 -0.76 -8.50
C LYS A 165 17.61 -1.49 -9.68
N PHE A 166 17.64 -2.81 -9.65
CA PHE A 166 18.16 -3.58 -10.77
C PHE A 166 17.33 -3.39 -12.05
N MET A 167 16.00 -3.47 -11.97
CA MET A 167 15.12 -3.19 -13.11
C MET A 167 15.29 -1.77 -13.64
N LEU A 168 15.54 -0.78 -12.77
CA LEU A 168 15.80 0.60 -13.15
C LEU A 168 17.13 0.73 -13.94
N LEU A 169 18.19 0.10 -13.45
CA LEU A 169 19.48 0.03 -14.14
C LEU A 169 19.30 -0.57 -15.54
N GLU A 170 18.68 -1.75 -15.63
CA GLU A 170 18.47 -2.43 -16.91
C GLU A 170 17.58 -1.59 -17.85
N SER A 171 16.50 -0.98 -17.33
CA SER A 171 15.64 -0.12 -18.13
C SER A 171 16.38 1.12 -18.67
N LYS A 172 17.24 1.75 -17.88
CA LYS A 172 18.08 2.87 -18.31
C LYS A 172 19.08 2.43 -19.38
N TYR A 173 19.74 1.29 -19.18
CA TYR A 173 20.66 0.70 -20.15
C TYR A 173 19.97 0.41 -21.49
N MET A 174 18.86 -0.33 -21.47
CA MET A 174 18.11 -0.68 -22.69
C MET A 174 17.56 0.56 -23.39
N LEU A 175 17.06 1.55 -22.65
CA LEU A 175 16.63 2.83 -23.18
C LEU A 175 17.80 3.59 -23.86
N ALA A 176 19.00 3.54 -23.28
CA ALA A 176 20.18 4.17 -23.84
C ALA A 176 20.62 3.49 -25.15
N ILE A 177 20.66 2.15 -25.18
CA ILE A 177 21.02 1.36 -26.37
C ILE A 177 20.06 1.65 -27.53
N GLY A 178 18.74 1.68 -27.27
CA GLY A 178 17.70 1.96 -28.26
C GLY A 178 17.53 3.44 -28.63
N SER A 179 18.39 4.34 -28.13
CA SER A 179 18.25 5.79 -28.35
C SER A 179 18.89 6.28 -29.64
N VAL A 180 18.26 7.33 -30.22
CA VAL A 180 18.87 8.13 -31.29
C VAL A 180 20.13 8.84 -30.76
N TYR A 181 21.01 9.18 -31.68
CA TYR A 181 22.35 9.74 -31.43
C TYR A 181 22.34 10.87 -30.38
N ASP A 182 21.50 11.88 -30.56
CA ASP A 182 21.47 13.10 -29.73
C ASP A 182 21.18 12.85 -28.24
N LYS A 183 20.41 11.79 -27.92
CA LYS A 183 20.03 11.44 -26.54
C LYS A 183 20.83 10.27 -25.96
N LYS A 184 21.61 9.60 -26.81
CA LYS A 184 22.28 8.35 -26.42
C LYS A 184 23.34 8.59 -25.35
N GLN A 185 24.10 9.66 -25.47
CA GLN A 185 25.20 9.99 -24.54
C GLN A 185 24.67 10.26 -23.12
N GLU A 186 23.69 11.17 -23.01
CA GLU A 186 23.03 11.50 -21.73
C GLU A 186 22.47 10.26 -21.06
N ARG A 187 21.80 9.38 -21.84
CA ARG A 187 21.19 8.15 -21.32
C ARG A 187 22.21 7.09 -20.92
N LEU A 188 23.33 6.97 -21.64
CA LEU A 188 24.42 6.09 -21.26
C LEU A 188 25.06 6.56 -19.93
N SER A 189 25.30 7.88 -19.77
CA SER A 189 25.79 8.41 -18.49
C SER A 189 24.80 8.15 -17.36
N SER A 190 23.49 8.35 -17.59
CA SER A 190 22.47 8.05 -16.58
C SER A 190 22.40 6.56 -16.21
N ALA A 191 22.68 5.65 -17.15
CA ALA A 191 22.77 4.22 -16.88
C ALA A 191 24.02 3.88 -16.06
N LEU A 192 25.14 4.55 -16.33
CA LEU A 192 26.39 4.40 -15.59
C LEU A 192 26.23 4.88 -14.13
N ASP A 193 25.60 6.03 -13.93
CA ASP A 193 25.32 6.55 -12.58
C ASP A 193 24.44 5.57 -11.78
N GLU A 194 23.43 4.97 -12.43
CA GLU A 194 22.57 3.98 -11.78
C GLU A 194 23.29 2.67 -11.47
N TYR A 195 24.24 2.27 -12.31
CA TYR A 195 25.10 1.12 -12.02
C TYR A 195 25.91 1.32 -10.75
N PHE A 196 26.61 2.46 -10.62
CA PHE A 196 27.39 2.74 -9.41
C PHE A 196 26.48 2.81 -8.17
N ALA A 197 25.33 3.45 -8.28
CA ALA A 197 24.37 3.52 -7.18
C ALA A 197 23.83 2.12 -6.79
N PHE A 198 23.63 1.22 -7.76
CA PHE A 198 23.19 -0.14 -7.50
C PHE A 198 24.27 -0.98 -6.81
N VAL A 199 25.52 -0.93 -7.29
CA VAL A 199 26.62 -1.73 -6.73
C VAL A 199 27.02 -1.23 -5.35
N ASP A 200 26.97 0.08 -5.11
CA ASP A 200 27.25 0.67 -3.79
C ASP A 200 26.23 0.23 -2.76
N GLU A 201 24.96 0.23 -3.14
CA GLU A 201 23.85 -0.13 -2.24
C GLU A 201 23.69 -1.66 -2.05
N PHE A 202 23.98 -2.46 -3.11
CA PHE A 202 23.77 -3.92 -3.12
C PHE A 202 25.00 -4.69 -3.65
N PRO A 203 26.16 -4.62 -2.98
CA PRO A 203 27.41 -5.24 -3.46
C PRO A 203 27.33 -6.77 -3.56
N GLU A 204 26.46 -7.41 -2.78
CA GLU A 204 26.29 -8.87 -2.77
C GLU A 204 25.02 -9.33 -3.54
N SER A 205 24.44 -8.45 -4.36
CA SER A 205 23.22 -8.78 -5.12
C SER A 205 23.49 -9.95 -6.09
N LYS A 206 22.49 -10.84 -6.21
CA LYS A 206 22.48 -11.88 -7.24
C LYS A 206 22.55 -11.33 -8.67
N HIS A 207 22.24 -10.04 -8.86
CA HIS A 207 22.21 -9.35 -10.14
C HIS A 207 23.55 -8.67 -10.50
N ILE A 208 24.56 -8.72 -9.65
CA ILE A 208 25.87 -8.05 -9.88
C ILE A 208 26.48 -8.42 -11.23
N LYS A 209 26.49 -9.70 -11.60
CA LYS A 209 27.08 -10.15 -12.87
C LYS A 209 26.40 -9.55 -14.09
N ASP A 210 25.11 -9.35 -14.05
CA ASP A 210 24.36 -8.73 -15.15
C ASP A 210 24.55 -7.21 -15.14
N ALA A 211 24.60 -6.59 -13.98
CA ALA A 211 24.93 -5.18 -13.82
C ALA A 211 26.35 -4.85 -14.38
N GLU A 212 27.35 -5.69 -14.10
CA GLU A 212 28.72 -5.57 -14.65
C GLU A 212 28.75 -5.66 -16.19
N LYS A 213 27.92 -6.52 -16.78
CA LYS A 213 27.80 -6.60 -18.26
C LYS A 213 27.28 -5.27 -18.83
N TYR A 214 26.24 -4.71 -18.23
CA TYR A 214 25.67 -3.42 -18.64
C TYR A 214 26.71 -2.30 -18.48
N HIS A 215 27.42 -2.26 -17.36
CA HIS A 215 28.52 -1.32 -17.13
C HIS A 215 29.59 -1.41 -18.21
N LYS A 216 30.10 -2.60 -18.48
CA LYS A 216 31.17 -2.81 -19.48
C LYS A 216 30.79 -2.26 -20.86
N VAL A 217 29.57 -2.61 -21.33
CA VAL A 217 29.09 -2.14 -22.65
C VAL A 217 28.88 -0.63 -22.63
N THR A 218 28.29 -0.09 -21.56
CA THR A 218 28.03 1.35 -21.42
C THR A 218 29.33 2.16 -21.46
N SER A 219 30.35 1.73 -20.70
CA SER A 219 31.66 2.39 -20.64
C SER A 219 32.40 2.32 -21.98
N GLN A 220 32.33 1.19 -22.70
CA GLN A 220 32.90 1.08 -24.03
C GLN A 220 32.26 2.05 -25.03
N LEU A 221 30.94 2.22 -24.99
CA LEU A 221 30.20 3.12 -25.86
C LEU A 221 30.45 4.61 -25.53
N LEU A 222 30.71 4.93 -24.28
CA LEU A 222 31.07 6.28 -23.84
C LEU A 222 32.50 6.63 -24.28
N ASN A 223 33.48 5.75 -24.03
CA ASN A 223 34.90 5.97 -24.36
C ASN A 223 35.14 6.02 -25.87
N TYR A 224 34.48 5.19 -26.67
CA TYR A 224 34.61 5.20 -28.14
C TYR A 224 34.31 6.58 -28.75
N LYS A 225 33.48 7.39 -28.11
CA LYS A 225 33.14 8.74 -28.57
C LYS A 225 34.13 9.81 -28.15
N GLU A 226 34.75 9.68 -26.99
CA GLU A 226 35.80 10.61 -26.58
C GLU A 226 36.99 10.54 -27.55
N GLU A 227 37.38 9.37 -28.03
CA GLU A 227 38.39 9.19 -29.03
C GLU A 227 38.07 9.73 -30.42
N THR A 228 36.75 9.66 -30.81
CA THR A 228 36.30 10.17 -32.14
C THR A 228 36.06 11.66 -32.17
N ASN A 229 35.91 12.34 -31.05
CA ASN A 229 35.76 13.80 -30.98
C ASN A 229 37.10 14.53 -30.82
N ILE A 230 38.24 13.82 -30.69
CA ILE A 230 39.59 14.39 -30.58
C ILE A 230 40.31 14.42 -31.94
N ASN A 231 39.74 13.81 -32.97
CA ASN A 231 40.23 13.85 -34.37
C ASN A 231 39.31 14.71 -35.23
#